data_b2d61b98675bef6d33d3cb68a4acd721
#
_entry.id   b2d61b98675bef6d33d3cb68a4acd721
#
_cell.length_a   1.000
_cell.length_b   1.000
_cell.length_c   1.000
_cell.angle_alpha   90.00
_cell.angle_beta   90.00
_cell.angle_gamma   90.00
#
_symmetry.space_group_name_H-M   'P 1'
#
loop_
_entity.id
_entity.type
_entity.pdbx_description
1 polymer ?
#
loop_
_entity_poly.entity_id
_entity_poly.type
_entity_poly.pdbx_seq_one_letter_code
_entity_poly.pdbx_strand_id
1 'polypeptide(L)'
;GGFIAGAICTPDYGRFLRNGTEVFWMTLIGTFVGELGMNLLAVLLAHATGTNNVVDMMMATSGVIGVLIVVASTVKLNDINLYSSSLGLSTMINALFNRKLNRDALVWGLGIVGTFLSVIGIINYFTGFLTLLGVAIPPVAGVMVVDYYILRRGRKDLEATREAGTLPESVEKWNPVALAVWIIGFA
;
A
#
# COMPACT_ATOMS: atom_id res chain seq x y z
N GLY A 1 5.08 11.00 0.32
CA GLY A 1 5.58 9.73 0.87
C GLY A 1 4.57 8.59 0.78
N GLY A 2 3.39 8.69 1.40
CA GLY A 2 2.42 7.57 1.50
C GLY A 2 1.88 7.06 0.16
N PHE A 3 1.69 7.94 -0.81
CA PHE A 3 1.13 7.59 -2.13
C PHE A 3 2.05 6.78 -3.03
N ILE A 4 3.34 6.84 -2.80
CA ILE A 4 4.29 6.04 -3.58
C ILE A 4 4.11 4.53 -3.32
N ALA A 5 3.62 4.17 -2.13
CA ALA A 5 3.22 2.79 -1.84
C ALA A 5 2.06 2.33 -2.73
N GLY A 6 1.09 3.20 -3.03
CA GLY A 6 0.02 2.94 -3.98
C GLY A 6 0.52 2.66 -5.39
N ALA A 7 1.56 3.36 -5.84
CA ALA A 7 2.17 3.12 -7.16
C ALA A 7 2.75 1.70 -7.28
N ILE A 8 3.38 1.19 -6.22
CA ILE A 8 3.90 -0.19 -6.20
C ILE A 8 2.77 -1.22 -6.18
N CYS A 9 1.65 -0.92 -5.54
CA CYS A 9 0.47 -1.81 -5.51
C CYS A 9 -0.38 -1.75 -6.79
N THR A 10 -0.10 -0.82 -7.72
CA THR A 10 -0.86 -0.71 -8.98
C THR A 10 -0.93 -2.02 -9.78
N PRO A 11 0.13 -2.85 -9.90
CA PRO A 11 0.04 -4.14 -10.57
C PRO A 11 -0.98 -5.09 -9.93
N ASP A 12 -1.13 -5.06 -8.59
CA ASP A 12 -2.07 -5.92 -7.87
C ASP A 12 -3.53 -5.58 -8.17
N TYR A 13 -3.83 -4.30 -8.35
CA TYR A 13 -5.15 -3.84 -8.77
C TYR A 13 -5.35 -4.00 -10.28
N GLY A 14 -4.31 -3.71 -11.06
CA GLY A 14 -4.32 -3.79 -12.52
C GLY A 14 -4.58 -5.19 -13.07
N ARG A 15 -4.28 -6.25 -12.30
CA ARG A 15 -4.54 -7.64 -12.71
C ARG A 15 -6.01 -7.97 -12.96
N PHE A 16 -6.93 -7.18 -12.42
CA PHE A 16 -8.38 -7.35 -12.62
C PHE A 16 -8.90 -6.62 -13.86
N LEU A 17 -8.05 -5.83 -14.51
CA LEU A 17 -8.40 -5.06 -15.70
C LEU A 17 -8.01 -5.82 -16.98
N ARG A 18 -8.72 -5.51 -18.07
CA ARG A 18 -8.60 -6.26 -19.32
C ARG A 18 -7.39 -5.85 -20.17
N ASN A 19 -7.00 -4.59 -20.10
CA ASN A 19 -5.93 -4.04 -20.94
C ASN A 19 -5.18 -2.88 -20.25
N GLY A 20 -4.02 -2.52 -20.79
CA GLY A 20 -3.18 -1.46 -20.26
C GLY A 20 -3.82 -0.07 -20.31
N THR A 21 -4.73 0.18 -21.24
CA THR A 21 -5.47 1.45 -21.33
C THR A 21 -6.41 1.63 -20.15
N GLU A 22 -7.07 0.57 -19.71
CA GLU A 22 -7.92 0.59 -18.51
C GLU A 22 -7.08 0.85 -17.25
N VAL A 23 -5.89 0.23 -17.14
CA VAL A 23 -4.94 0.49 -16.05
C VAL A 23 -4.52 1.95 -16.03
N PHE A 24 -4.18 2.51 -17.20
CA PHE A 24 -3.82 3.92 -17.33
C PHE A 24 -4.93 4.86 -16.85
N TRP A 25 -6.16 4.66 -17.33
CA TRP A 25 -7.30 5.49 -16.93
C TRP A 25 -7.66 5.32 -15.46
N MET A 26 -7.64 4.10 -14.95
CA MET A 26 -7.86 3.83 -13.52
C MET A 26 -6.85 4.60 -12.65
N THR A 27 -5.56 4.51 -13.01
CA THR A 27 -4.50 5.18 -12.26
C THR A 27 -4.62 6.69 -12.38
N LEU A 28 -4.86 7.22 -13.58
CA LEU A 28 -4.99 8.65 -13.83
C LEU A 28 -6.17 9.25 -13.04
N ILE A 29 -7.36 8.66 -13.16
CA ILE A 29 -8.56 9.14 -12.47
C ILE A 29 -8.40 8.97 -10.96
N GLY A 30 -7.91 7.81 -10.50
CA GLY A 30 -7.66 7.56 -9.09
C GLY A 30 -6.70 8.56 -8.46
N THR A 31 -5.63 8.94 -9.18
CA THR A 31 -4.66 9.93 -8.69
C THR A 31 -5.24 11.35 -8.72
N PHE A 32 -5.80 11.79 -9.84
CA PHE A 32 -6.25 13.19 -9.98
C PHE A 32 -7.57 13.45 -9.25
N VAL A 33 -8.54 12.57 -9.35
CA VAL A 33 -9.85 12.77 -8.71
C VAL A 33 -9.81 12.26 -7.27
N GLY A 34 -9.30 11.05 -7.06
CA GLY A 34 -9.25 10.44 -5.73
C GLY A 34 -8.30 11.17 -4.80
N GLU A 35 -7.05 11.33 -5.22
CA GLU A 35 -6.01 11.86 -4.35
C GLU A 35 -5.96 13.38 -4.34
N LEU A 36 -5.77 14.02 -5.49
CA LEU A 36 -5.67 15.48 -5.57
C LEU A 36 -6.99 16.15 -5.19
N GLY A 37 -8.12 15.64 -5.68
CA GLY A 37 -9.44 16.16 -5.36
C GLY A 37 -9.79 16.06 -3.88
N MET A 38 -9.53 14.89 -3.26
CA MET A 38 -9.80 14.69 -1.84
C MET A 38 -8.85 15.50 -0.94
N ASN A 39 -7.57 15.62 -1.30
CA ASN A 39 -6.65 16.46 -0.56
C ASN A 39 -7.04 17.95 -0.64
N LEU A 40 -7.42 18.42 -1.82
CA LEU A 40 -7.90 19.80 -1.98
C LEU A 40 -9.16 20.05 -1.15
N LEU A 41 -10.11 19.14 -1.19
CA LEU A 41 -11.32 19.21 -0.36
C LEU A 41 -11.00 19.24 1.13
N ALA A 42 -10.08 18.38 1.59
CA ALA A 42 -9.65 18.35 2.99
C ALA A 42 -9.01 19.66 3.43
N VAL A 43 -8.15 20.28 2.58
CA VAL A 43 -7.54 21.58 2.87
C VAL A 43 -8.60 22.70 2.91
N LEU A 44 -9.56 22.69 1.99
CA LEU A 44 -10.65 23.67 1.97
C LEU A 44 -11.54 23.55 3.21
N LEU A 45 -11.87 22.31 3.63
CA LEU A 45 -12.65 22.08 4.84
C LEU A 45 -11.88 22.50 6.09
N ALA A 46 -10.59 22.18 6.18
CA ALA A 46 -9.74 22.59 7.30
C ALA A 46 -9.67 24.13 7.40
N HIS A 47 -9.53 24.80 6.28
CA HIS A 47 -9.53 26.27 6.24
C HIS A 47 -10.90 26.87 6.65
N ALA A 48 -11.99 26.28 6.15
CA ALA A 48 -13.35 26.77 6.44
C ALA A 48 -13.77 26.53 7.89
N THR A 49 -13.34 25.43 8.50
CA THR A 49 -13.68 25.07 9.88
C THR A 49 -12.68 25.54 10.94
N GLY A 50 -11.50 26.01 10.48
CA GLY A 50 -10.42 26.46 11.37
C GLY A 50 -9.77 25.35 12.20
N THR A 51 -9.99 24.08 11.85
CA THR A 51 -9.41 22.92 12.53
C THR A 51 -8.83 21.94 11.52
N ASN A 52 -7.80 21.19 11.94
CA ASN A 52 -7.21 20.08 11.16
C ASN A 52 -7.64 18.70 11.70
N ASN A 53 -8.53 18.66 12.69
CA ASN A 53 -9.09 17.42 13.21
C ASN A 53 -10.29 17.00 12.34
N VAL A 54 -10.18 15.83 11.71
CA VAL A 54 -11.22 15.31 10.80
C VAL A 54 -12.56 15.11 11.51
N VAL A 55 -12.55 14.69 12.77
CA VAL A 55 -13.78 14.46 13.55
C VAL A 55 -14.50 15.79 13.77
N ASP A 56 -13.76 16.84 14.17
CA ASP A 56 -14.32 18.19 14.40
C ASP A 56 -14.83 18.80 13.09
N MET A 57 -14.09 18.64 11.99
CA MET A 57 -14.53 19.08 10.65
C MET A 57 -15.85 18.40 10.25
N MET A 58 -15.95 17.08 10.43
CA MET A 58 -17.16 16.32 10.09
C MET A 58 -18.32 16.66 11.01
N MET A 59 -18.05 16.88 12.29
CA MET A 59 -19.08 17.33 13.23
C MET A 59 -19.61 18.71 12.85
N ALA A 60 -18.75 19.64 12.48
CA ALA A 60 -19.12 21.01 12.08
C ALA A 60 -19.90 21.05 10.74
N THR A 61 -19.59 20.16 9.80
CA THR A 61 -20.20 20.18 8.44
C THR A 61 -21.41 19.28 8.31
N SER A 62 -21.40 18.10 8.94
CA SER A 62 -22.40 17.04 8.73
C SER A 62 -22.96 16.48 10.05
N GLY A 63 -22.56 17.05 11.18
CA GLY A 63 -23.01 16.61 12.50
C GLY A 63 -22.64 15.15 12.80
N VAL A 64 -23.49 14.50 13.58
CA VAL A 64 -23.28 13.10 14.04
C VAL A 64 -23.15 12.13 12.86
N ILE A 65 -23.87 12.37 11.77
CA ILE A 65 -23.79 11.51 10.56
C ILE A 65 -22.38 11.54 9.97
N GLY A 66 -21.75 12.72 9.91
CA GLY A 66 -20.38 12.86 9.45
C GLY A 66 -19.39 12.06 10.30
N VAL A 67 -19.54 12.10 11.62
CA VAL A 67 -18.71 11.31 12.54
C VAL A 67 -18.91 9.82 12.35
N LEU A 68 -20.15 9.35 12.18
CA LEU A 68 -20.43 7.94 11.91
C LEU A 68 -19.78 7.46 10.60
N ILE A 69 -19.79 8.31 9.55
CA ILE A 69 -19.12 8.01 8.29
C ILE A 69 -17.60 7.89 8.51
N VAL A 70 -16.99 8.79 9.28
CA VAL A 70 -15.55 8.72 9.59
C VAL A 70 -15.22 7.41 10.32
N VAL A 71 -16.00 7.06 11.33
CA VAL A 71 -15.79 5.81 12.09
C VAL A 71 -15.91 4.59 11.17
N ALA A 72 -16.98 4.50 10.39
CA ALA A 72 -17.21 3.39 9.46
C ALA A 72 -16.08 3.28 8.40
N SER A 73 -15.64 4.41 7.86
CA SER A 73 -14.55 4.48 6.89
C SER A 73 -13.22 4.04 7.51
N THR A 74 -12.95 4.45 8.75
CA THR A 74 -11.74 4.06 9.47
C THR A 74 -11.70 2.56 9.74
N VAL A 75 -12.82 1.97 10.17
CA VAL A 75 -12.94 0.51 10.37
C VAL A 75 -12.67 -0.22 9.05
N LYS A 76 -13.32 0.22 7.97
CA LYS A 76 -13.15 -0.39 6.65
C LYS A 76 -11.72 -0.32 6.13
N LEU A 77 -11.07 0.83 6.29
CA LEU A 77 -9.69 1.02 5.87
C LEU A 77 -8.74 0.16 6.70
N ASN A 78 -9.01 0.04 7.99
CA ASN A 78 -8.21 -0.79 8.91
C ASN A 78 -8.30 -2.29 8.56
N ASP A 79 -9.47 -2.78 8.18
CA ASP A 79 -9.66 -4.15 7.70
C ASP A 79 -8.79 -4.44 6.47
N ILE A 80 -8.79 -3.54 5.48
CA ILE A 80 -7.99 -3.69 4.25
C ILE A 80 -6.50 -3.67 4.57
N ASN A 81 -6.06 -2.76 5.43
CA ASN A 81 -4.66 -2.65 5.85
C ASN A 81 -4.19 -3.90 6.60
N LEU A 82 -5.02 -4.40 7.51
CA LEU A 82 -4.72 -5.60 8.30
C LEU A 82 -4.65 -6.85 7.42
N TYR A 83 -5.59 -6.96 6.46
CA TYR A 83 -5.58 -8.01 5.46
C TYR A 83 -4.28 -7.99 4.62
N SER A 84 -3.95 -6.84 4.06
CA SER A 84 -2.77 -6.67 3.20
C SER A 84 -1.46 -6.90 3.97
N SER A 85 -1.36 -6.38 5.20
CA SER A 85 -0.21 -6.58 6.08
C SER A 85 -0.02 -8.04 6.47
N SER A 86 -1.10 -8.76 6.78
CA SER A 86 -1.04 -10.20 7.11
C SER A 86 -0.59 -11.03 5.91
N LEU A 87 -1.02 -10.67 4.70
CA LEU A 87 -0.61 -11.34 3.48
C LEU A 87 0.87 -11.09 3.18
N GLY A 88 1.31 -9.83 3.26
CA GLY A 88 2.71 -9.45 3.05
C GLY A 88 3.64 -10.13 4.05
N LEU A 89 3.28 -10.12 5.33
CA LEU A 89 4.06 -10.76 6.38
C LEU A 89 4.12 -12.29 6.21
N SER A 90 2.99 -12.92 5.85
CA SER A 90 2.94 -14.36 5.56
C SER A 90 3.86 -14.74 4.39
N THR A 91 3.84 -13.95 3.33
CA THR A 91 4.69 -14.14 2.15
C THR A 91 6.17 -13.98 2.51
N MET A 92 6.51 -12.94 3.27
CA MET A 92 7.87 -12.68 3.72
C MET A 92 8.41 -13.81 4.61
N ILE A 93 7.64 -14.28 5.58
CA ILE A 93 8.04 -15.38 6.47
C ILE A 93 8.19 -16.68 5.70
N ASN A 94 7.30 -16.95 4.74
CA ASN A 94 7.42 -18.13 3.89
C ASN A 94 8.69 -18.07 3.01
N ALA A 95 9.02 -16.90 2.47
CA ALA A 95 10.22 -16.72 1.66
C ALA A 95 11.52 -16.85 2.45
N LEU A 96 11.55 -16.31 3.70
CA LEU A 96 12.74 -16.32 4.56
C LEU A 96 12.96 -17.64 5.28
N PHE A 97 11.91 -18.20 5.82
CA PHE A 97 11.97 -19.33 6.76
C PHE A 97 11.35 -20.61 6.21
N ASN A 98 10.77 -20.57 5.01
CA ASN A 98 10.02 -21.67 4.39
C ASN A 98 8.91 -22.23 5.30
N ARG A 99 8.29 -21.36 6.11
CA ARG A 99 7.22 -21.71 7.04
C ARG A 99 5.92 -21.03 6.62
N LYS A 100 4.86 -21.83 6.52
CA LYS A 100 3.49 -21.33 6.33
C LYS A 100 2.88 -21.04 7.70
N LEU A 101 2.65 -19.77 8.01
CA LEU A 101 1.93 -19.38 9.22
C LEU A 101 0.43 -19.36 9.00
N ASN A 102 -0.31 -19.65 10.05
CA ASN A 102 -1.77 -19.47 10.04
C ASN A 102 -2.09 -17.98 9.87
N ARG A 103 -2.85 -17.67 8.85
CA ARG A 103 -3.21 -16.30 8.50
C ARG A 103 -4.03 -15.62 9.58
N ASP A 104 -4.96 -16.35 10.20
CA ASP A 104 -5.79 -15.81 11.27
C ASP A 104 -4.96 -15.40 12.48
N ALA A 105 -3.96 -16.19 12.83
CA ALA A 105 -3.01 -15.85 13.90
C ALA A 105 -2.20 -14.59 13.58
N LEU A 106 -1.83 -14.37 12.31
CA LEU A 106 -1.14 -13.15 11.88
C LEU A 106 -2.05 -11.93 11.94
N VAL A 107 -3.31 -12.06 11.53
CA VAL A 107 -4.29 -10.97 11.61
C VAL A 107 -4.50 -10.56 13.08
N TRP A 108 -4.74 -11.52 13.97
CA TRP A 108 -4.89 -11.24 15.40
C TRP A 108 -3.62 -10.64 16.01
N GLY A 109 -2.46 -11.21 15.70
CA GLY A 109 -1.17 -10.70 16.21
C GLY A 109 -0.91 -9.26 15.76
N LEU A 110 -1.08 -8.96 14.48
CA LEU A 110 -0.93 -7.60 13.93
C LEU A 110 -1.95 -6.63 14.52
N GLY A 111 -3.20 -7.07 14.69
CA GLY A 111 -4.25 -6.26 15.29
C GLY A 111 -3.93 -5.88 16.73
N ILE A 112 -3.50 -6.84 17.56
CA ILE A 112 -3.13 -6.60 18.96
C ILE A 112 -1.91 -5.68 19.04
N VAL A 113 -0.85 -5.96 18.26
CA VAL A 113 0.37 -5.14 18.24
C VAL A 113 0.06 -3.72 17.75
N GLY A 114 -0.72 -3.59 16.67
CA GLY A 114 -1.12 -2.28 16.13
C GLY A 114 -1.93 -1.46 17.15
N THR A 115 -2.87 -2.09 17.85
CA THR A 115 -3.65 -1.44 18.90
C THR A 115 -2.77 -0.98 20.05
N PHE A 116 -1.86 -1.84 20.52
CA PHE A 116 -0.91 -1.50 21.58
C PHE A 116 0.00 -0.32 21.20
N LEU A 117 0.57 -0.34 19.99
CA LEU A 117 1.38 0.75 19.48
C LEU A 117 0.58 2.06 19.33
N SER A 118 -0.69 1.96 18.95
CA SER A 118 -1.58 3.13 18.88
C SER A 118 -1.80 3.77 20.26
N VAL A 119 -2.00 2.95 21.28
CA VAL A 119 -2.18 3.43 22.68
C VAL A 119 -0.92 4.12 23.22
N ILE A 120 0.28 3.63 22.85
CA ILE A 120 1.57 4.24 23.24
C ILE A 120 1.80 5.58 22.50
N GLY A 121 1.01 5.88 21.47
CA GLY A 121 1.12 7.15 20.74
C GLY A 121 2.12 7.10 19.57
N ILE A 122 2.27 5.95 18.90
CA ILE A 122 3.12 5.80 17.70
C ILE A 122 2.79 6.84 16.61
N ILE A 123 1.57 7.38 16.63
CA ILE A 123 1.12 8.43 15.70
C ILE A 123 2.04 9.66 15.72
N ASN A 124 2.69 9.95 16.85
CA ASN A 124 3.62 11.07 16.97
C ASN A 124 4.89 10.90 16.11
N TYR A 125 5.21 9.65 15.74
CA TYR A 125 6.33 9.31 14.86
C TYR A 125 5.91 9.12 13.41
N PHE A 126 4.62 9.33 13.10
CA PHE A 126 4.04 9.05 11.79
C PHE A 126 4.71 9.84 10.66
N THR A 127 5.03 11.11 10.89
CA THR A 127 5.73 11.94 9.89
C THR A 127 7.12 11.39 9.56
N GLY A 128 7.88 10.97 10.57
CA GLY A 128 9.18 10.32 10.36
C GLY A 128 9.07 9.01 9.59
N PHE A 129 8.07 8.21 9.91
CA PHE A 129 7.77 6.97 9.18
C PHE A 129 7.39 7.23 7.71
N LEU A 130 6.57 8.26 7.43
CA LEU A 130 6.23 8.64 6.06
C LEU A 130 7.46 9.15 5.28
N THR A 131 8.37 9.85 5.94
CA THR A 131 9.63 10.28 5.33
C THR A 131 10.49 9.09 4.97
N LEU A 132 10.65 8.14 5.89
CA LEU A 132 11.38 6.89 5.65
C LEU A 132 10.81 6.13 4.45
N LEU A 133 9.49 5.97 4.38
CA LEU A 133 8.82 5.34 3.23
C LEU A 133 9.04 6.14 1.94
N GLY A 134 9.04 7.47 2.02
CA GLY A 134 9.28 8.35 0.88
C GLY A 134 10.67 8.20 0.26
N VAL A 135 11.65 7.76 1.04
CA VAL A 135 13.01 7.48 0.57
C VAL A 135 13.18 6.01 0.17
N ALA A 136 12.62 5.08 0.95
CA ALA A 136 12.80 3.65 0.75
C ALA A 136 12.06 3.08 -0.47
N ILE A 137 10.89 3.62 -0.80
CA ILE A 137 10.00 3.06 -1.83
C ILE A 137 10.38 3.43 -3.27
N PRO A 138 10.82 4.66 -3.62
CA PRO A 138 11.16 5.02 -5.00
C PRO A 138 12.19 4.10 -5.66
N PRO A 139 13.27 3.67 -4.99
CA PRO A 139 14.21 2.73 -5.58
C PRO A 139 13.58 1.37 -5.92
N VAL A 140 12.60 0.90 -5.11
CA VAL A 140 11.87 -0.35 -5.41
C VAL A 140 11.08 -0.19 -6.72
N ALA A 141 10.34 0.91 -6.85
CA ALA A 141 9.60 1.21 -8.08
C ALA A 141 10.54 1.30 -9.30
N GLY A 142 11.71 1.94 -9.13
CA GLY A 142 12.74 2.01 -10.16
C GLY A 142 13.24 0.63 -10.61
N VAL A 143 13.55 -0.24 -9.65
CA VAL A 143 13.95 -1.62 -9.93
C VAL A 143 12.85 -2.38 -10.67
N MET A 144 11.59 -2.27 -10.24
CA MET A 144 10.46 -2.93 -10.91
C MET A 144 10.29 -2.47 -12.36
N VAL A 145 10.39 -1.16 -12.62
CA VAL A 145 10.28 -0.60 -13.97
C VAL A 145 11.43 -1.08 -14.86
N VAL A 146 12.65 -1.02 -14.36
CA VAL A 146 13.84 -1.47 -15.14
C VAL A 146 13.79 -2.97 -15.42
N ASP A 147 13.43 -3.77 -14.41
CA ASP A 147 13.35 -5.22 -14.57
C ASP A 147 12.27 -5.62 -15.60
N TYR A 148 11.10 -5.00 -15.50
CA TYR A 148 9.98 -5.34 -16.39
C TYR A 148 10.12 -4.81 -17.81
N TYR A 149 10.53 -3.55 -17.99
CA TYR A 149 10.56 -2.91 -19.33
C TYR A 149 11.90 -3.02 -20.04
N ILE A 150 13.02 -2.96 -19.31
CA ILE A 150 14.38 -2.92 -19.89
C ILE A 150 15.00 -4.32 -19.90
N LEU A 151 15.15 -4.94 -18.73
CA LEU A 151 15.79 -6.25 -18.60
C LEU A 151 14.90 -7.39 -19.06
N ARG A 152 13.58 -7.21 -18.91
CA ARG A 152 12.55 -8.20 -19.29
C ARG A 152 12.77 -9.59 -18.69
N ARG A 153 13.44 -9.64 -17.53
CA ARG A 153 13.61 -10.87 -16.76
C ARG A 153 12.24 -11.34 -16.26
N GLY A 154 12.03 -12.62 -16.22
CA GLY A 154 10.77 -13.20 -15.73
C GLY A 154 9.53 -12.93 -16.60
N ARG A 155 9.63 -12.22 -17.73
CA ARG A 155 8.48 -11.95 -18.59
C ARG A 155 7.87 -13.23 -19.16
N LYS A 156 8.71 -14.21 -19.49
CA LYS A 156 8.26 -15.53 -19.97
C LYS A 156 7.53 -16.29 -18.85
N ASP A 157 8.02 -16.21 -17.63
CA ASP A 157 7.42 -16.87 -16.48
C ASP A 157 6.10 -16.19 -16.10
N LEU A 158 6.01 -14.87 -16.23
CA LEU A 158 4.78 -14.09 -16.06
C LEU A 158 3.71 -14.46 -17.12
N GLU A 159 4.11 -14.58 -18.38
CA GLU A 159 3.23 -14.98 -19.48
C GLU A 159 2.75 -16.44 -19.27
N ALA A 160 3.65 -17.35 -18.92
CA ALA A 160 3.31 -18.74 -18.59
C ALA A 160 2.38 -18.84 -17.38
N THR A 161 2.61 -18.06 -16.33
CA THR A 161 1.74 -18.00 -15.16
C THR A 161 0.36 -17.47 -15.50
N ARG A 162 0.28 -16.48 -16.40
CA ARG A 162 -0.99 -15.92 -16.86
C ARG A 162 -1.81 -16.92 -17.68
N GLU A 163 -1.14 -17.72 -18.50
CA GLU A 163 -1.80 -18.75 -19.32
C GLU A 163 -2.20 -19.98 -18.51
N ALA A 164 -1.31 -20.44 -17.62
CA ALA A 164 -1.53 -21.65 -16.84
C ALA A 164 -2.39 -21.42 -15.57
N GLY A 165 -2.51 -20.17 -15.09
CA GLY A 165 -3.16 -19.83 -13.81
C GLY A 165 -2.45 -20.39 -12.57
N THR A 166 -1.25 -20.93 -12.73
CA THR A 166 -0.44 -21.54 -11.66
C THR A 166 0.94 -20.90 -11.61
N LEU A 167 1.53 -20.84 -10.41
CA LEU A 167 2.89 -20.36 -10.25
C LEU A 167 3.89 -21.32 -10.91
N PRO A 168 5.00 -20.82 -11.50
CA PRO A 168 6.06 -21.66 -12.04
C PRO A 168 6.68 -22.54 -10.95
N GLU A 169 7.12 -23.74 -11.32
CA GLU A 169 7.75 -24.71 -10.37
C GLU A 169 9.06 -24.19 -9.75
N SER A 170 9.78 -23.31 -10.45
CA SER A 170 11.02 -22.68 -9.97
C SER A 170 10.99 -21.18 -10.17
N VAL A 171 10.79 -20.45 -9.07
CA VAL A 171 10.94 -18.99 -9.03
C VAL A 171 12.21 -18.66 -8.27
N GLU A 172 13.06 -17.79 -8.83
CA GLU A 172 14.21 -17.25 -8.10
C GLU A 172 13.69 -16.54 -6.83
N LYS A 173 14.02 -17.08 -5.66
CA LYS A 173 13.56 -16.55 -4.37
C LYS A 173 14.22 -15.23 -4.01
N TRP A 174 15.40 -14.95 -4.54
CA TRP A 174 16.20 -13.78 -4.20
C TRP A 174 16.91 -13.21 -5.42
N ASN A 175 16.80 -11.90 -5.61
CA ASN A 175 17.60 -11.17 -6.59
C ASN A 175 18.59 -10.25 -5.84
N PRO A 176 19.86 -10.67 -5.68
CA PRO A 176 20.85 -9.89 -4.93
C PRO A 176 21.17 -8.56 -5.58
N VAL A 177 21.07 -8.47 -6.92
CA VAL A 177 21.31 -7.23 -7.66
C VAL A 177 20.23 -6.20 -7.36
N ALA A 178 18.96 -6.61 -7.37
CA ALA A 178 17.85 -5.75 -7.03
C ALA A 178 17.96 -5.22 -5.58
N LEU A 179 18.37 -6.10 -4.66
CA LEU A 179 18.61 -5.73 -3.26
C LEU A 179 19.75 -4.70 -3.10
N ALA A 180 20.87 -4.92 -3.81
CA ALA A 180 22.00 -4.00 -3.79
C ALA A 180 21.63 -2.62 -4.36
N VAL A 181 20.91 -2.60 -5.49
CA VAL A 181 20.42 -1.35 -6.11
C VAL A 181 19.44 -0.63 -5.18
N TRP A 182 18.59 -1.36 -4.48
CA TRP A 182 17.68 -0.78 -3.50
C TRP A 182 18.44 -0.15 -2.34
N ILE A 183 19.44 -0.84 -1.76
CA ILE A 183 20.26 -0.31 -0.66
C ILE A 183 21.01 0.96 -1.10
N ILE A 184 21.60 0.95 -2.29
CA ILE A 184 22.33 2.12 -2.84
C ILE A 184 21.37 3.28 -3.10
N GLY A 185 20.17 3.01 -3.57
CA GLY A 185 19.15 4.03 -3.85
C GLY A 185 18.47 4.57 -2.58
N PHE A 186 18.59 3.85 -1.46
CA PHE A 186 18.10 4.26 -0.15
C PHE A 186 19.13 5.13 0.61
N ALA A 187 20.42 4.93 0.39
CA ALA A 187 21.52 5.65 1.06
C ALA A 187 21.69 7.07 0.52
#